data_99401c55b155457d3e1535f553dd2557
#
_entry.id   99401c55b155457d3e1535f553dd2557
#
_cell.length_a   1.000
_cell.length_b   1.000
_cell.length_c   1.000
_cell.angle_alpha   90.00
_cell.angle_beta   90.00
_cell.angle_gamma   90.00
#
_symmetry.space_group_name_H-M   'P 1'
#
loop_
_entity.id
_entity.type
_entity.pdbx_description
1 polymer ?
#
loop_
_entity_poly.entity_id
_entity_poly.type
_entity_poly.pdbx_seq_one_letter_code
_entity_poly.pdbx_strand_id
1 'polypeptide(L)'
;MRIRFKAWARPELEASSFYRDNPEELKNNWIKEFKNQENPIHLELGCGKGQFIAQKAIQNPEINYIAIDLVDAMLGLAKRNVEEVFKENNKEIDNVILTRFDIERIPLLLGEKDNIKRIYINFCNPWPKGKHRKKRLTHTRQLEKYKTFLAKDG
;
A
#
# COMPACT_ATOMS: atom_id res chain seq x y z
N MET A 1 2.96 7.77 19.20
CA MET A 1 1.76 8.62 19.03
C MET A 1 0.52 7.76 18.88
N ARG A 2 -0.51 8.07 19.61
CA ARG A 2 -1.77 7.33 19.53
C ARG A 2 -2.63 7.89 18.40
N ILE A 3 -3.02 7.03 17.46
CA ILE A 3 -3.86 7.43 16.35
C ILE A 3 -5.32 7.40 16.78
N ARG A 4 -6.00 8.53 16.60
CA ARG A 4 -7.38 8.67 16.97
C ARG A 4 -8.30 7.97 15.96
N PHE A 5 -9.26 7.18 16.44
CA PHE A 5 -10.28 6.58 15.59
C PHE A 5 -11.08 7.68 14.87
N LYS A 6 -11.39 7.44 13.60
CA LYS A 6 -12.19 8.37 12.79
C LYS A 6 -13.34 7.62 12.16
N ALA A 7 -14.55 7.90 12.63
CA ALA A 7 -15.75 7.21 12.17
C ALA A 7 -16.02 7.37 10.66
N TRP A 8 -15.57 8.48 10.08
CA TRP A 8 -15.79 8.76 8.65
C TRP A 8 -14.88 7.95 7.72
N ALA A 9 -13.77 7.44 8.24
CA ALA A 9 -12.72 6.85 7.41
C ALA A 9 -13.17 5.60 6.66
N ARG A 10 -13.71 4.60 7.36
CA ARG A 10 -14.10 3.34 6.73
C ARG A 10 -15.18 3.53 5.66
N PRO A 11 -16.31 4.23 5.94
CA PRO A 11 -17.31 4.43 4.90
C PRO A 11 -16.79 5.21 3.69
N GLU A 12 -15.94 6.19 3.91
CA GLU A 12 -15.34 6.96 2.82
C GLU A 12 -14.41 6.11 1.96
N LEU A 13 -13.60 5.24 2.60
CA LEU A 13 -12.73 4.31 1.89
C LEU A 13 -13.54 3.33 1.05
N GLU A 14 -14.57 2.73 1.62
CA GLU A 14 -15.41 1.75 0.92
C GLU A 14 -16.09 2.35 -0.32
N ALA A 15 -16.36 3.66 -0.30
CA ALA A 15 -16.93 4.37 -1.43
C ALA A 15 -15.90 4.82 -2.46
N SER A 16 -14.61 4.68 -2.17
CA SER A 16 -13.54 5.14 -3.06
C SER A 16 -13.27 4.17 -4.21
N SER A 17 -13.07 4.71 -5.41
CA SER A 17 -12.74 3.91 -6.59
C SER A 17 -11.34 3.28 -6.55
N PHE A 18 -10.44 3.82 -5.73
CA PHE A 18 -9.07 3.29 -5.64
C PHE A 18 -8.75 2.65 -4.29
N TYR A 19 -9.77 2.29 -3.51
CA TYR A 19 -9.63 1.47 -2.32
C TYR A 19 -10.15 0.07 -2.60
N ARG A 20 -9.46 -0.97 -2.09
CA ARG A 20 -9.91 -2.36 -2.23
C ARG A 20 -10.21 -2.94 -0.86
N ASP A 21 -11.45 -3.37 -0.66
CA ASP A 21 -11.96 -3.87 0.62
C ASP A 21 -11.67 -5.35 0.84
N ASN A 22 -11.58 -6.13 -0.23
CA ASN A 22 -11.31 -7.57 -0.17
C ASN A 22 -10.01 -7.91 -0.90
N PRO A 23 -8.86 -7.43 -0.39
CA PRO A 23 -7.60 -7.55 -1.14
C PRO A 23 -7.10 -8.98 -1.32
N GLU A 24 -7.48 -9.90 -0.43
CA GLU A 24 -7.06 -11.30 -0.53
C GLU A 24 -7.56 -11.97 -1.82
N GLU A 25 -8.71 -11.54 -2.32
CA GLU A 25 -9.27 -12.05 -3.57
C GLU A 25 -8.47 -11.64 -4.80
N LEU A 26 -7.62 -10.63 -4.65
CA LEU A 26 -6.84 -10.07 -5.75
C LEU A 26 -5.45 -10.66 -5.88
N LYS A 27 -5.09 -11.60 -4.99
CA LYS A 27 -3.77 -12.25 -5.05
C LYS A 27 -3.51 -12.82 -6.44
N ASN A 28 -2.33 -12.51 -7.00
CA ASN A 28 -1.90 -12.88 -8.35
C ASN A 28 -2.68 -12.19 -9.48
N ASN A 29 -3.57 -11.26 -9.15
CA ASN A 29 -4.39 -10.55 -10.14
C ASN A 29 -4.39 -9.02 -9.92
N TRP A 30 -3.49 -8.49 -9.11
CA TRP A 30 -3.47 -7.07 -8.80
C TRP A 30 -3.32 -6.18 -10.03
N ILE A 31 -2.55 -6.64 -11.02
CA ILE A 31 -2.33 -5.84 -12.23
C ILE A 31 -3.64 -5.52 -12.97
N LYS A 32 -4.63 -6.39 -12.84
CA LYS A 32 -5.93 -6.20 -13.50
C LYS A 32 -6.73 -5.04 -12.88
N GLU A 33 -6.36 -4.60 -11.68
CA GLU A 33 -7.03 -3.50 -11.00
C GLU A 33 -6.56 -2.13 -11.46
N PHE A 34 -5.50 -2.07 -12.27
CA PHE A 34 -4.93 -0.83 -12.77
C PHE A 34 -5.35 -0.58 -14.21
N LYS A 35 -5.49 0.69 -14.56
CA LYS A 35 -5.85 1.12 -15.91
C LYS A 35 -4.78 0.70 -16.92
N ASN A 36 -3.51 0.92 -16.60
CA ASN A 36 -2.40 0.52 -17.47
C ASN A 36 -1.72 -0.72 -16.89
N GLN A 37 -2.06 -1.87 -17.46
CA GLN A 37 -1.58 -3.16 -16.97
C GLN A 37 -0.16 -3.51 -17.42
N GLU A 38 0.45 -2.69 -18.26
CA GLU A 38 1.83 -2.88 -18.69
C GLU A 38 2.83 -2.26 -17.71
N ASN A 39 2.37 -1.33 -16.88
CA ASN A 39 3.25 -0.66 -15.92
C ASN A 39 3.63 -1.56 -14.76
N PRO A 40 4.88 -1.47 -14.28
CA PRO A 40 5.30 -2.27 -13.12
C PRO A 40 4.57 -1.85 -11.85
N ILE A 41 4.47 -2.78 -10.90
CA ILE A 41 3.83 -2.52 -9.61
C ILE A 41 4.90 -2.31 -8.54
N HIS A 42 4.80 -1.19 -7.83
CA HIS A 42 5.59 -0.90 -6.63
C HIS A 42 4.66 -0.94 -5.42
N LEU A 43 5.18 -1.40 -4.30
CA LEU A 43 4.42 -1.61 -3.07
C LEU A 43 4.95 -0.72 -1.96
N GLU A 44 4.06 -0.05 -1.24
CA GLU A 44 4.41 0.65 0.01
C GLU A 44 3.76 -0.05 1.19
N LEU A 45 4.56 -0.41 2.18
CA LEU A 45 4.09 -1.02 3.43
C LEU A 45 4.09 0.04 4.53
N GLY A 46 2.93 0.23 5.15
CA GLY A 46 2.76 1.25 6.18
C GLY A 46 2.69 2.64 5.59
N CYS A 47 1.70 2.88 4.74
CA CYS A 47 1.61 4.16 4.00
C CYS A 47 1.27 5.37 4.87
N GLY A 48 0.80 5.15 6.10
CA GLY A 48 0.42 6.24 6.98
C GLY A 48 -0.59 7.18 6.34
N LYS A 49 -0.32 8.48 6.39
CA LYS A 49 -1.21 9.50 5.83
C LYS A 49 -1.10 9.66 4.31
N GLY A 50 -0.26 8.86 3.66
CA GLY A 50 -0.19 8.81 2.21
C GLY A 50 0.59 9.92 1.53
N GLN A 51 1.36 10.70 2.26
CA GLN A 51 2.15 11.78 1.66
C GLN A 51 3.18 11.25 0.68
N PHE A 52 3.88 10.18 1.05
CA PHE A 52 4.89 9.56 0.18
C PHE A 52 4.25 8.98 -1.08
N ILE A 53 3.19 8.17 -0.91
CA ILE A 53 2.57 7.50 -2.04
C ILE A 53 1.92 8.49 -3.02
N ALA A 54 1.32 9.57 -2.51
CA ALA A 54 0.71 10.59 -3.34
C ALA A 54 1.76 11.25 -4.25
N GLN A 55 2.91 11.63 -3.68
CA GLN A 55 3.98 12.26 -4.44
C GLN A 55 4.62 11.30 -5.43
N LYS A 56 4.87 10.05 -5.01
CA LYS A 56 5.44 9.05 -5.90
C LYS A 56 4.54 8.78 -7.10
N ALA A 57 3.25 8.62 -6.86
CA ALA A 57 2.30 8.29 -7.92
C ALA A 57 2.15 9.44 -8.93
N ILE A 58 2.08 10.68 -8.45
CA ILE A 58 1.92 11.83 -9.33
C ILE A 58 3.19 12.09 -10.16
N GLN A 59 4.36 11.81 -9.60
CA GLN A 59 5.64 11.99 -10.28
C GLN A 59 5.97 10.86 -11.25
N ASN A 60 5.37 9.69 -11.07
CA ASN A 60 5.70 8.49 -11.84
C ASN A 60 4.43 7.85 -12.42
N PRO A 61 3.79 8.49 -13.41
CA PRO A 61 2.56 7.95 -14.00
C PRO A 61 2.76 6.61 -14.71
N GLU A 62 3.99 6.24 -15.00
CA GLU A 62 4.35 4.97 -15.63
C GLU A 62 4.53 3.82 -14.65
N ILE A 63 4.26 4.05 -13.36
CA ILE A 63 4.37 3.03 -12.31
C ILE A 63 3.02 2.92 -11.58
N ASN A 64 2.59 1.68 -11.33
CA ASN A 64 1.41 1.39 -10.54
C ASN A 64 1.81 1.17 -9.08
N TYR A 65 1.06 1.74 -8.16
CA TYR A 65 1.38 1.68 -6.73
C TYR A 65 0.27 1.01 -5.93
N ILE A 66 0.65 0.11 -5.03
CA ILE A 66 -0.24 -0.44 -4.01
C ILE A 66 0.28 0.05 -2.66
N ALA A 67 -0.56 0.70 -1.89
CA ALA A 67 -0.19 1.20 -0.56
C ALA A 67 -1.05 0.52 0.50
N ILE A 68 -0.41 -0.02 1.51
CA ILE A 68 -1.05 -0.82 2.54
C ILE A 68 -0.85 -0.20 3.92
N ASP A 69 -1.91 -0.18 4.71
CA ASP A 69 -1.84 0.15 6.13
C ASP A 69 -2.91 -0.65 6.87
N LEU A 70 -2.75 -0.80 8.16
CA LEU A 70 -3.71 -1.53 8.98
C LEU A 70 -4.77 -0.61 9.58
N VAL A 71 -4.50 0.69 9.66
CA VAL A 71 -5.33 1.66 10.38
C VAL A 71 -6.22 2.45 9.42
N ASP A 72 -7.55 2.29 9.57
CA ASP A 72 -8.53 2.99 8.72
C ASP A 72 -8.36 4.50 8.76
N ALA A 73 -8.09 5.07 9.93
CA ALA A 73 -7.90 6.52 10.06
C ALA A 73 -6.75 7.02 9.20
N MET A 74 -5.65 6.25 9.13
CA MET A 74 -4.51 6.60 8.28
C MET A 74 -4.84 6.46 6.81
N LEU A 75 -5.49 5.36 6.43
CA LEU A 75 -5.90 5.14 5.05
C LEU A 75 -6.88 6.19 4.55
N GLY A 76 -7.80 6.63 5.42
CA GLY A 76 -8.73 7.71 5.09
C GLY A 76 -8.00 9.02 4.80
N LEU A 77 -7.00 9.35 5.61
CA LEU A 77 -6.18 10.53 5.37
C LEU A 77 -5.33 10.36 4.12
N ALA A 78 -4.80 9.16 3.89
CA ALA A 78 -4.03 8.85 2.68
C ALA A 78 -4.89 9.04 1.43
N LYS A 79 -6.13 8.55 1.45
CA LYS A 79 -7.07 8.76 0.35
C LYS A 79 -7.23 10.24 0.02
N ARG A 80 -7.46 11.06 1.04
CA ARG A 80 -7.66 12.50 0.86
C ARG A 80 -6.41 13.18 0.33
N ASN A 81 -5.22 12.78 0.80
CA ASN A 81 -3.97 13.33 0.30
C ASN A 81 -3.73 12.99 -1.16
N VAL A 82 -4.01 11.75 -1.56
CA VAL A 82 -3.90 11.34 -2.96
C VAL A 82 -4.87 12.14 -3.83
N GLU A 83 -6.11 12.27 -3.39
CA GLU A 83 -7.12 13.05 -4.12
C GLU A 83 -6.69 14.50 -4.30
N GLU A 84 -6.18 15.13 -3.23
CA GLU A 84 -5.75 16.51 -3.28
C GLU A 84 -4.58 16.73 -4.26
N VAL A 85 -3.56 15.88 -4.17
CA VAL A 85 -2.38 15.98 -5.05
C VAL A 85 -2.77 15.78 -6.51
N PHE A 86 -3.60 14.80 -6.82
CA PHE A 86 -4.02 14.54 -8.20
C PHE A 86 -4.91 15.66 -8.72
N LYS A 87 -5.79 16.19 -7.88
CA LYS A 87 -6.64 17.33 -8.25
C LYS A 87 -5.82 18.57 -8.57
N GLU A 88 -4.81 18.88 -7.75
CA GLU A 88 -3.91 20.01 -7.98
C GLU A 88 -3.15 19.90 -9.30
N ASN A 89 -2.92 18.70 -9.77
CA ASN A 89 -2.19 18.43 -11.01
C ASN A 89 -3.12 18.09 -12.17
N ASN A 90 -4.44 18.24 -12.01
CA ASN A 90 -5.45 17.95 -13.02
C ASN A 90 -5.32 16.55 -13.63
N LYS A 91 -5.08 15.55 -12.78
CA LYS A 91 -4.93 14.16 -13.21
C LYS A 91 -5.95 13.26 -12.55
N GLU A 92 -6.36 12.21 -13.28
CA GLU A 92 -7.17 11.14 -12.72
C GLU A 92 -6.29 10.20 -11.90
N ILE A 93 -6.88 9.60 -10.88
CA ILE A 93 -6.19 8.63 -10.03
C ILE A 93 -6.33 7.26 -10.68
N ASP A 94 -5.32 6.86 -11.44
CA ASP A 94 -5.35 5.60 -12.20
C ASP A 94 -4.17 4.67 -11.90
N ASN A 95 -3.22 5.12 -11.08
CA ASN A 95 -2.02 4.32 -10.78
C ASN A 95 -1.78 4.12 -9.27
N VAL A 96 -2.80 4.32 -8.45
CA VAL A 96 -2.70 4.12 -6.99
C VAL A 96 -3.88 3.29 -6.51
N ILE A 97 -3.60 2.30 -5.69
CA ILE A 97 -4.63 1.54 -4.98
C ILE A 97 -4.24 1.49 -3.51
N LEU A 98 -5.19 1.80 -2.65
CA LEU A 98 -5.04 1.69 -1.21
C LEU A 98 -5.78 0.45 -0.73
N THR A 99 -5.23 -0.24 0.27
CA THR A 99 -5.94 -1.35 0.89
C THR A 99 -5.52 -1.51 2.34
N ARG A 100 -6.45 -2.02 3.15
CA ARG A 100 -6.21 -2.32 4.55
C ARG A 100 -5.83 -3.79 4.68
N PHE A 101 -4.65 -4.05 5.23
CA PHE A 101 -4.22 -5.42 5.45
C PHE A 101 -3.10 -5.47 6.48
N ASP A 102 -3.01 -6.60 7.18
CA ASP A 102 -1.96 -6.88 8.13
C ASP A 102 -0.70 -7.31 7.37
N ILE A 103 0.34 -6.50 7.44
CA ILE A 103 1.60 -6.75 6.73
C ILE A 103 2.25 -8.07 7.15
N GLU A 104 2.02 -8.52 8.39
CA GLU A 104 2.54 -9.82 8.83
C GLU A 104 1.95 -10.98 8.04
N ARG A 105 0.79 -10.78 7.41
CA ARG A 105 0.08 -11.78 6.60
C ARG A 105 0.20 -11.53 5.11
N ILE A 106 1.17 -10.75 4.69
CA ILE A 106 1.32 -10.29 3.31
C ILE A 106 1.32 -11.42 2.25
N PRO A 107 1.83 -12.63 2.50
CA PRO A 107 1.74 -13.70 1.51
C PRO A 107 0.32 -14.12 1.14
N LEU A 108 -0.68 -13.78 1.96
CA LEU A 108 -2.09 -14.02 1.64
C LEU A 108 -2.63 -12.99 0.64
N LEU A 109 -1.95 -11.86 0.53
CA LEU A 109 -2.36 -10.73 -0.30
C LEU A 109 -1.68 -10.72 -1.67
N LEU A 110 -0.40 -11.09 -1.70
CA LEU A 110 0.43 -10.98 -2.89
C LEU A 110 1.11 -12.31 -3.20
N GLY A 111 1.16 -12.66 -4.48
CA GLY A 111 1.80 -13.88 -4.94
C GLY A 111 2.83 -13.61 -6.03
N GLU A 112 3.48 -14.66 -6.50
CA GLU A 112 4.53 -14.57 -7.50
C GLU A 112 4.07 -13.88 -8.79
N LYS A 113 2.84 -14.13 -9.21
CA LYS A 113 2.29 -13.56 -10.45
C LYS A 113 2.03 -12.06 -10.35
N ASP A 114 1.99 -11.51 -9.14
CA ASP A 114 1.83 -10.07 -8.97
C ASP A 114 3.09 -9.31 -9.38
N ASN A 115 4.23 -10.00 -9.39
CA ASN A 115 5.47 -9.49 -9.97
C ASN A 115 5.85 -8.10 -9.45
N ILE A 116 5.88 -7.96 -8.12
CA ILE A 116 6.19 -6.69 -7.47
C ILE A 116 7.66 -6.33 -7.73
N LYS A 117 7.90 -5.16 -8.30
CA LYS A 117 9.26 -4.72 -8.69
C LYS A 117 10.02 -4.01 -7.59
N ARG A 118 9.32 -3.39 -6.66
CA ARG A 118 9.97 -2.65 -5.57
C ARG A 118 9.05 -2.56 -4.36
N ILE A 119 9.65 -2.62 -3.18
CA ILE A 119 8.94 -2.46 -1.92
C ILE A 119 9.54 -1.27 -1.17
N TYR A 120 8.69 -0.34 -0.76
CA TYR A 120 9.05 0.78 0.10
C TYR A 120 8.51 0.50 1.50
N ILE A 121 9.35 0.65 2.51
CA ILE A 121 8.95 0.49 3.91
C ILE A 121 9.15 1.83 4.59
N ASN A 122 8.06 2.59 4.68
CA ASN A 122 8.05 3.92 5.29
C ASN A 122 7.08 3.93 6.45
N PHE A 123 7.33 4.80 7.41
CA PHE A 123 6.44 5.02 8.56
C PHE A 123 6.09 3.75 9.33
N CYS A 124 6.97 2.73 9.28
CA CYS A 124 6.77 1.53 10.06
C CYS A 124 6.97 1.84 11.54
N ASN A 125 6.23 1.11 12.40
CA ASN A 125 6.39 1.23 13.84
C ASN A 125 7.81 0.75 14.19
N PRO A 126 8.64 1.56 14.85
CA PRO A 126 10.04 1.21 15.08
C PRO A 126 10.25 0.00 16.00
N TRP A 127 9.32 -0.29 16.90
CA TRP A 127 9.45 -1.41 17.84
C TRP A 127 10.86 -1.49 18.44
N PRO A 128 11.32 -0.46 19.17
CA PRO A 128 12.73 -0.35 19.59
C PRO A 128 13.19 -1.38 20.60
N LYS A 129 12.29 -1.96 21.39
CA LYS A 129 12.65 -2.94 22.42
C LYS A 129 12.95 -4.29 21.77
N GLY A 130 13.95 -5.01 22.31
CA GLY A 130 14.34 -6.32 21.82
C GLY A 130 13.20 -7.32 21.74
N LYS A 131 12.27 -7.30 22.69
CA LYS A 131 11.10 -8.18 22.69
C LYS A 131 10.15 -7.97 21.52
N HIS A 132 10.23 -6.80 20.85
CA HIS A 132 9.40 -6.48 19.71
C HIS A 132 10.11 -6.76 18.36
N ARG A 133 11.31 -7.33 18.42
CA ARG A 133 12.13 -7.55 17.22
C ARG A 133 11.40 -8.26 16.10
N LYS A 134 10.59 -9.27 16.41
CA LYS A 134 9.84 -10.05 15.43
C LYS A 134 8.74 -9.25 14.71
N LYS A 135 8.32 -8.13 15.31
CA LYS A 135 7.26 -7.28 14.75
C LYS A 135 7.77 -6.24 13.76
N ARG A 136 9.10 -6.07 13.66
CA ARG A 136 9.69 -5.11 12.72
C ARG A 136 9.48 -5.55 11.29
N LEU A 137 9.11 -4.63 10.41
CA LEU A 137 8.86 -4.92 8.99
C LEU A 137 10.14 -5.39 8.27
N THR A 138 11.32 -5.08 8.82
CA THR A 138 12.61 -5.50 8.26
C THR A 138 13.20 -6.73 8.95
N HIS A 139 12.45 -7.37 9.87
CA HIS A 139 12.91 -8.59 10.51
C HIS A 139 13.08 -9.71 9.47
N THR A 140 14.07 -10.60 9.66
CA THR A 140 14.38 -11.68 8.71
C THR A 140 13.17 -12.50 8.27
N ARG A 141 12.28 -12.86 9.22
CA ARG A 141 11.05 -13.59 8.89
C ARG A 141 10.16 -12.80 7.94
N GLN A 142 10.06 -11.50 8.15
CA GLN A 142 9.23 -10.64 7.32
C GLN A 142 9.87 -10.46 5.95
N LEU A 143 11.19 -10.30 5.88
CA LEU A 143 11.92 -10.18 4.62
C LEU A 143 11.74 -11.42 3.75
N GLU A 144 11.71 -12.61 4.35
CA GLU A 144 11.48 -13.84 3.61
C GLU A 144 10.09 -13.89 3.00
N LYS A 145 9.09 -13.34 3.69
CA LYS A 145 7.73 -13.25 3.15
C LYS A 145 7.70 -12.39 1.90
N TYR A 146 8.50 -11.32 1.85
CA TYR A 146 8.55 -10.43 0.67
C TYR A 146 9.12 -11.15 -0.55
N LYS A 147 10.03 -12.10 -0.35
CA LYS A 147 10.62 -12.87 -1.45
C LYS A 147 9.59 -13.72 -2.20
N THR A 148 8.47 -14.06 -1.57
CA THR A 148 7.45 -14.90 -2.18
C THR A 148 6.73 -14.22 -3.34
N PHE A 149 6.73 -12.89 -3.38
CA PHE A 149 6.02 -12.15 -4.43
C PHE A 149 6.88 -11.10 -5.13
N LEU A 150 8.07 -10.81 -4.60
CA LEU A 150 8.97 -9.83 -5.22
C LEU A 150 9.53 -10.39 -6.51
N ALA A 151 9.55 -9.59 -7.58
CA ALA A 151 10.15 -9.98 -8.85
C ALA A 151 11.65 -10.26 -8.67
N LYS A 152 12.20 -11.18 -9.48
CA LYS A 152 13.62 -11.57 -9.38
C LYS A 152 14.57 -10.39 -9.51
N ASP A 153 14.18 -9.39 -10.29
CA ASP A 153 14.95 -8.16 -10.51
C ASP A 153 14.48 -6.98 -9.67
N GLY A 154 13.62 -7.30 -8.71
CA GLY A 154 13.04 -6.29 -7.83
C GLY A 154 13.84 -6.02 -6.56
#